data_1feef8ff2b26ebda64e4774ae681e7c6
#
_entry.id   1feef8ff2b26ebda64e4774ae681e7c6
#
_cell.length_a   1.000
_cell.length_b   1.000
_cell.length_c   1.000
_cell.angle_alpha   90.00
_cell.angle_beta   90.00
_cell.angle_gamma   90.00
#
_symmetry.space_group_name_H-M   'P 1'
#
loop_
_entity.id
_entity.type
_entity.pdbx_description
1 polymer ?
#
loop_
_entity_poly.entity_id
_entity_poly.type
_entity_poly.pdbx_seq_one_letter_code
_entity_poly.pdbx_strand_id
1 'polypeptide(L)'
;MPGLGVCSRDQEERDFSTDTKELIRVDHTPVVRHTKVREAANPFLDTEYFKQRKFNQGMKKLTGRFKLIWKNQDGCCYHCGMPLDILDEREIFFKVPKSCGGKEEVANMAYVHADCQRIYLESRSKE
;
A
#
# COMPACT_ATOMS: atom_id res chain seq x y z
N MET A 1 28.53 24.65 -35.83
CA MET A 1 27.21 25.27 -35.69
C MET A 1 26.75 25.22 -34.25
N PRO A 2 26.95 26.28 -33.60
CA PRO A 2 26.49 26.39 -32.24
C PRO A 2 24.96 26.50 -32.21
N GLY A 3 24.42 26.15 -31.12
CA GLY A 3 23.02 26.37 -30.81
C GLY A 3 22.07 25.32 -31.37
N LEU A 4 22.61 24.34 -32.04
CA LEU A 4 21.77 23.25 -32.52
C LEU A 4 21.33 22.37 -31.38
N GLY A 5 20.09 22.22 -31.26
CA GLY A 5 19.52 21.40 -30.23
C GLY A 5 19.78 21.92 -28.83
N VAL A 6 20.37 23.08 -28.74
CA VAL A 6 20.24 23.80 -27.51
C VAL A 6 18.82 24.27 -27.45
N CYS A 7 17.99 23.38 -27.35
CA CYS A 7 16.87 23.58 -26.49
C CYS A 7 17.46 23.81 -25.11
N SER A 8 17.98 24.94 -24.88
CA SER A 8 17.91 25.51 -23.56
C SER A 8 16.42 25.56 -23.29
N ARG A 9 15.95 24.47 -22.90
CA ARG A 9 14.64 24.34 -22.29
C ARG A 9 14.77 24.87 -20.89
N ASP A 10 15.06 26.14 -20.85
CA ASP A 10 14.59 26.97 -19.78
C ASP A 10 13.06 27.01 -19.94
N GLN A 11 12.47 25.84 -19.95
CA GLN A 11 11.09 25.71 -19.62
C GLN A 11 11.05 26.10 -18.16
N GLU A 12 10.75 27.37 -17.97
CA GLU A 12 10.20 27.81 -16.70
C GLU A 12 9.17 26.79 -16.34
N GLU A 13 9.47 26.02 -15.32
CA GLU A 13 8.56 25.03 -14.78
C GLU A 13 7.36 25.79 -14.25
N ARG A 14 6.38 26.00 -15.12
CA ARG A 14 5.14 26.65 -14.75
C ARG A 14 4.30 25.65 -13.99
N ASP A 15 4.51 25.62 -12.71
CA ASP A 15 3.66 24.88 -11.82
C ASP A 15 2.34 25.63 -11.64
N PHE A 16 1.23 24.93 -11.87
CA PHE A 16 -0.08 25.48 -11.57
C PHE A 16 -0.30 25.40 -10.07
N SER A 17 -0.09 26.49 -9.37
CA SER A 17 -0.31 26.58 -7.94
C SER A 17 -1.25 27.74 -7.62
N THR A 18 -2.08 27.53 -6.63
CA THR A 18 -2.81 28.59 -5.93
C THR A 18 -2.21 28.76 -4.55
N ASP A 19 -2.60 29.82 -3.83
CA ASP A 19 -2.04 30.13 -2.51
C ASP A 19 -2.15 28.95 -1.50
N THR A 20 -3.07 28.02 -1.73
CA THR A 20 -3.35 26.90 -0.84
C THR A 20 -3.22 25.52 -1.47
N LYS A 21 -3.14 25.42 -2.80
CA LYS A 21 -3.10 24.13 -3.50
C LYS A 21 -2.14 24.19 -4.69
N GLU A 22 -1.36 23.15 -4.81
CA GLU A 22 -0.42 22.93 -5.90
C GLU A 22 -0.80 21.69 -6.68
N LEU A 23 -0.81 21.79 -8.02
CA LEU A 23 -1.07 20.63 -8.86
C LEU A 23 0.22 19.83 -9.07
N ILE A 24 0.14 18.52 -8.84
CA ILE A 24 1.25 17.61 -9.10
C ILE A 24 1.49 17.50 -10.60
N ARG A 25 2.71 17.73 -11.01
CA ARG A 25 3.11 17.60 -12.42
C ARG A 25 3.14 16.12 -12.83
N VAL A 26 2.68 15.83 -14.03
CA VAL A 26 2.65 14.47 -14.58
C VAL A 26 4.06 13.87 -14.73
N ASP A 27 5.02 14.69 -15.12
CA ASP A 27 6.42 14.28 -15.28
C ASP A 27 7.12 13.93 -13.95
N HIS A 28 6.64 14.46 -12.83
CA HIS A 28 7.14 14.13 -11.50
C HIS A 28 6.44 12.89 -10.90
N THR A 29 5.38 12.41 -11.55
CA THR A 29 4.64 11.25 -11.06
C THR A 29 5.36 9.96 -11.43
N PRO A 30 5.78 9.13 -10.47
CA PRO A 30 6.47 7.88 -10.78
C PRO A 30 5.54 6.90 -11.48
N VAL A 31 6.02 6.31 -12.56
CA VAL A 31 5.29 5.26 -13.27
C VAL A 31 5.45 3.93 -12.52
N VAL A 32 4.34 3.45 -11.96
CA VAL A 32 4.30 2.14 -11.31
C VAL A 32 3.88 1.09 -12.33
N ARG A 33 4.81 0.20 -12.67
CA ARG A 33 4.53 -0.91 -13.58
C ARG A 33 3.95 -2.07 -12.80
N HIS A 34 2.76 -2.50 -13.21
CA HIS A 34 2.11 -3.68 -12.67
C HIS A 34 2.46 -4.92 -13.48
N THR A 35 2.43 -6.09 -12.83
CA THR A 35 2.59 -7.36 -13.52
C THR A 35 1.44 -7.56 -14.51
N LYS A 36 1.76 -7.87 -15.78
CA LYS A 36 0.76 -8.08 -16.81
C LYS A 36 -0.20 -9.21 -16.44
N VAL A 37 -1.48 -9.01 -16.70
CA VAL A 37 -2.50 -10.05 -16.55
C VAL A 37 -2.40 -11.03 -17.74
N ARG A 38 -2.61 -12.32 -17.49
CA ARG A 38 -2.69 -13.34 -18.54
C ARG A 38 -3.87 -13.02 -19.47
N GLU A 39 -3.64 -13.09 -20.80
CA GLU A 39 -4.63 -12.67 -21.81
C GLU A 39 -5.99 -13.36 -21.68
N ALA A 40 -5.99 -14.65 -21.38
CA ALA A 40 -7.19 -15.44 -21.23
C ALA A 40 -7.84 -15.36 -19.83
N ALA A 41 -7.28 -14.56 -18.90
CA ALA A 41 -7.78 -14.48 -17.53
C ALA A 41 -9.08 -13.67 -17.44
N ASN A 42 -10.12 -14.26 -16.90
CA ASN A 42 -11.41 -13.63 -16.68
C ASN A 42 -11.63 -13.39 -15.17
N PRO A 43 -11.82 -12.13 -14.72
CA PRO A 43 -12.01 -11.82 -13.30
C PRO A 43 -13.16 -12.54 -12.62
N PHE A 44 -14.18 -12.91 -13.37
CA PHE A 44 -15.37 -13.59 -12.84
C PHE A 44 -15.23 -15.12 -12.77
N LEU A 45 -14.41 -15.70 -13.64
CA LEU A 45 -14.20 -17.14 -13.69
C LEU A 45 -12.94 -17.58 -12.96
N ASP A 46 -11.85 -16.82 -13.09
CA ASP A 46 -10.53 -17.15 -12.54
C ASP A 46 -10.27 -16.45 -11.21
N THR A 47 -11.22 -16.53 -10.27
CA THR A 47 -11.15 -15.82 -8.98
C THR A 47 -9.89 -16.16 -8.18
N GLU A 48 -9.46 -17.42 -8.17
CA GLU A 48 -8.24 -17.86 -7.48
C GLU A 48 -6.97 -17.25 -8.08
N TYR A 49 -6.90 -17.14 -9.39
CA TYR A 49 -5.79 -16.49 -10.08
C TYR A 49 -5.65 -15.03 -9.65
N PHE A 50 -6.75 -14.28 -9.58
CA PHE A 50 -6.73 -12.88 -9.19
C PHE A 50 -6.47 -12.69 -7.69
N LYS A 51 -6.97 -13.57 -6.82
CA LYS A 51 -6.64 -13.58 -5.40
C LYS A 51 -5.15 -13.80 -5.18
N GLN A 52 -4.58 -14.81 -5.82
CA GLN A 52 -3.16 -15.12 -5.75
C GLN A 52 -2.31 -13.97 -6.29
N ARG A 53 -2.77 -13.32 -7.34
CA ARG A 53 -2.10 -12.15 -7.92
C ARG A 53 -2.05 -10.98 -6.94
N LYS A 54 -3.17 -10.65 -6.29
CA LYS A 54 -3.24 -9.62 -5.25
C LYS A 54 -2.33 -9.94 -4.08
N PHE A 55 -2.38 -11.16 -3.60
CA PHE A 55 -1.53 -11.65 -2.53
C PHE A 55 -0.04 -11.46 -2.85
N ASN A 56 0.39 -11.90 -4.04
CA ASN A 56 1.77 -11.78 -4.48
C ASN A 56 2.22 -10.33 -4.65
N GLN A 57 1.35 -9.45 -5.12
CA GLN A 57 1.63 -8.02 -5.26
C GLN A 57 1.82 -7.36 -3.89
N GLY A 58 0.97 -7.68 -2.92
CA GLY A 58 1.10 -7.20 -1.55
C GLY A 58 2.41 -7.63 -0.90
N MET A 59 2.87 -8.85 -1.23
CA MET A 59 4.09 -9.43 -0.68
C MET A 59 5.38 -8.85 -1.26
N LYS A 60 5.36 -8.32 -2.48
CA LYS A 60 6.57 -7.80 -3.16
C LYS A 60 7.30 -6.70 -2.41
N LYS A 61 6.55 -5.84 -1.72
CA LYS A 61 7.10 -4.70 -0.96
C LYS A 61 7.49 -5.05 0.47
N LEU A 62 7.26 -6.28 0.89
CA LEU A 62 7.50 -6.73 2.26
C LEU A 62 8.80 -7.51 2.36
N THR A 63 9.50 -7.34 3.47
CA THR A 63 10.78 -8.02 3.74
C THR A 63 10.77 -8.68 5.12
N GLY A 64 11.56 -9.75 5.26
CA GLY A 64 11.79 -10.39 6.54
C GLY A 64 10.51 -10.82 7.27
N ARG A 65 10.39 -10.41 8.54
CA ARG A 65 9.25 -10.75 9.41
C ARG A 65 7.89 -10.24 8.90
N PHE A 66 7.88 -9.11 8.20
CA PHE A 66 6.64 -8.56 7.63
C PHE A 66 6.04 -9.47 6.56
N LYS A 67 6.88 -10.12 5.78
CA LYS A 67 6.47 -11.12 4.81
C LYS A 67 5.82 -12.35 5.46
N LEU A 68 6.35 -12.77 6.61
CA LEU A 68 5.76 -13.86 7.40
C LEU A 68 4.39 -13.50 7.96
N ILE A 69 4.23 -12.27 8.47
CA ILE A 69 2.93 -11.77 8.96
C ILE A 69 1.90 -11.79 7.83
N TRP A 70 2.27 -11.31 6.66
CA TRP A 70 1.41 -11.32 5.48
C TRP A 70 0.96 -12.73 5.08
N LYS A 71 1.88 -13.69 5.09
CA LYS A 71 1.59 -15.09 4.79
C LYS A 71 0.66 -15.73 5.84
N ASN A 72 0.88 -15.44 7.11
CA ASN A 72 0.08 -15.99 8.19
C ASN A 72 -1.37 -15.49 8.16
N GLN A 73 -1.61 -14.33 7.58
CA GLN A 73 -2.94 -13.73 7.45
C GLN A 73 -3.58 -13.95 6.08
N ASP A 74 -2.89 -14.60 5.14
CA ASP A 74 -3.33 -14.74 3.74
C ASP A 74 -3.69 -13.39 3.07
N GLY A 75 -3.02 -12.31 3.47
CA GLY A 75 -3.26 -10.98 2.94
C GLY A 75 -4.59 -10.35 3.37
N CYS A 76 -5.19 -10.83 4.44
CA CYS A 76 -6.45 -10.31 4.98
C CYS A 76 -6.24 -9.48 6.25
N CYS A 77 -7.17 -8.56 6.51
CA CYS A 77 -7.16 -7.76 7.74
C CYS A 77 -7.44 -8.64 8.97
N TYR A 78 -6.73 -8.40 10.06
CA TYR A 78 -6.92 -9.13 11.32
C TYR A 78 -8.28 -8.83 11.98
N HIS A 79 -8.80 -7.62 11.82
CA HIS A 79 -10.06 -7.21 12.45
C HIS A 79 -11.30 -7.56 11.65
N CYS A 80 -11.35 -7.21 10.37
CA CYS A 80 -12.54 -7.41 9.54
C CYS A 80 -12.49 -8.66 8.66
N GLY A 81 -11.33 -9.28 8.49
CA GLY A 81 -11.15 -10.44 7.62
C GLY A 81 -11.21 -10.15 6.12
N MET A 82 -11.41 -8.89 5.73
CA MET A 82 -11.43 -8.50 4.32
C MET A 82 -10.01 -8.45 3.74
N PRO A 83 -9.85 -8.73 2.44
CA PRO A 83 -8.55 -8.64 1.80
C PRO A 83 -7.96 -7.23 1.89
N LEU A 84 -6.67 -7.17 2.21
CA LEU A 84 -5.90 -5.93 2.19
C LEU A 84 -5.47 -5.64 0.75
N ASP A 85 -5.95 -4.57 0.17
CA ASP A 85 -5.53 -4.15 -1.16
C ASP A 85 -4.20 -3.38 -1.10
N ILE A 86 -3.52 -3.30 -2.23
CA ILE A 86 -2.25 -2.56 -2.36
C ILE A 86 -2.48 -1.06 -2.19
N LEU A 87 -3.66 -0.60 -2.58
CA LEU A 87 -4.08 0.80 -2.48
C LEU A 87 -4.57 1.19 -1.09
N ASP A 88 -4.95 0.21 -0.27
CA ASP A 88 -5.40 0.47 1.08
C ASP A 88 -4.21 0.78 1.99
N GLU A 89 -4.38 1.75 2.84
CA GLU A 89 -3.43 2.03 3.89
C GLU A 89 -3.47 0.89 4.91
N ARG A 90 -2.31 0.27 5.10
CA ARG A 90 -2.13 -0.85 6.03
C ARG A 90 -1.29 -0.40 7.19
N GLU A 91 -1.68 -0.80 8.37
CA GLU A 91 -0.91 -0.56 9.57
C GLU A 91 -0.59 -1.85 10.30
N ILE A 92 0.45 -1.81 11.13
CA ILE A 92 0.83 -2.94 11.97
C ILE A 92 0.15 -2.79 13.31
N PHE A 93 -0.67 -3.78 13.63
CA PHE A 93 -1.36 -3.89 14.89
C PHE A 93 -0.63 -4.86 15.82
N PHE A 94 -0.43 -4.45 17.07
CA PHE A 94 0.11 -5.31 18.11
C PHE A 94 -1.04 -5.91 18.92
N LYS A 95 -1.14 -7.24 18.94
CA LYS A 95 -2.17 -7.96 19.70
C LYS A 95 -2.04 -7.66 21.19
N VAL A 96 -0.81 -7.66 21.70
CA VAL A 96 -0.47 -7.17 23.03
C VAL A 96 0.27 -5.85 22.87
N PRO A 97 -0.26 -4.73 23.38
CA PRO A 97 0.37 -3.42 23.26
C PRO A 97 1.75 -3.40 23.91
N LYS A 98 2.67 -2.61 23.36
CA LYS A 98 4.01 -2.42 23.93
C LYS A 98 3.96 -1.90 25.39
N SER A 99 2.95 -1.10 25.73
CA SER A 99 2.71 -0.62 27.08
C SER A 99 2.37 -1.74 28.08
N CYS A 100 1.83 -2.86 27.59
CA CYS A 100 1.50 -4.06 28.37
C CYS A 100 2.59 -5.15 28.30
N GLY A 101 3.78 -4.81 27.85
CA GLY A 101 4.89 -5.75 27.70
C GLY A 101 4.91 -6.53 26.38
N GLY A 102 4.14 -6.10 25.39
CA GLY A 102 4.13 -6.70 24.04
C GLY A 102 5.47 -6.56 23.32
N LYS A 103 5.96 -7.65 22.75
CA LYS A 103 7.20 -7.68 21.99
C LYS A 103 6.93 -7.53 20.50
N GLU A 104 7.92 -7.06 19.76
CA GLU A 104 7.90 -6.98 18.29
C GLU A 104 8.19 -8.35 17.66
N GLU A 105 7.31 -9.31 17.89
CA GLU A 105 7.40 -10.65 17.33
C GLU A 105 6.32 -10.89 16.29
N VAL A 106 6.59 -11.74 15.32
CA VAL A 106 5.63 -12.11 14.26
C VAL A 106 4.30 -12.60 14.83
N ALA A 107 4.34 -13.33 15.93
CA ALA A 107 3.15 -13.85 16.61
C ALA A 107 2.27 -12.74 17.22
N ASN A 108 2.88 -11.61 17.61
CA ASN A 108 2.20 -10.47 18.24
C ASN A 108 1.80 -9.38 17.24
N MET A 109 2.28 -9.44 16.01
CA MET A 109 2.05 -8.44 14.98
C MET A 109 1.02 -8.94 13.97
N ALA A 110 0.18 -8.03 13.50
CA ALA A 110 -0.81 -8.31 12.48
C ALA A 110 -0.99 -7.08 11.57
N TYR A 111 -1.38 -7.32 10.33
CA TYR A 111 -1.77 -6.23 9.43
C TYR A 111 -3.27 -5.96 9.57
N VAL A 112 -3.60 -4.69 9.62
CA VAL A 112 -4.98 -4.20 9.66
C VAL A 112 -5.14 -3.02 8.71
N HIS A 113 -6.37 -2.75 8.27
CA HIS A 113 -6.68 -1.49 7.61
C HIS A 113 -6.52 -0.33 8.59
N ALA A 114 -6.07 0.82 8.13
CA ALA A 114 -5.96 2.02 8.95
C ALA A 114 -7.30 2.40 9.61
N ASP A 115 -8.39 2.29 8.88
CA ASP A 115 -9.74 2.53 9.40
C ASP A 115 -10.14 1.53 10.49
N CYS A 116 -9.84 0.25 10.30
CA CYS A 116 -10.11 -0.77 11.32
C CYS A 116 -9.34 -0.52 12.62
N GLN A 117 -8.10 -0.10 12.51
CA GLN A 117 -7.29 0.27 13.67
C GLN A 117 -7.87 1.47 14.40
N ARG A 118 -8.28 2.50 13.67
CA ARG A 118 -8.91 3.69 14.24
C ARG A 118 -10.18 3.33 15.01
N ILE A 119 -11.08 2.54 14.40
CA ILE A 119 -12.32 2.08 15.04
C ILE A 119 -12.03 1.29 16.31
N TYR A 120 -11.04 0.41 16.26
CA TYR A 120 -10.64 -0.38 17.43
C TYR A 120 -10.11 0.50 18.57
N LEU A 121 -9.28 1.50 18.27
CA LEU A 121 -8.76 2.42 19.28
C LEU A 121 -9.87 3.30 19.88
N GLU A 122 -10.81 3.77 19.06
CA GLU A 122 -11.97 4.54 19.51
C GLU A 122 -12.88 3.72 20.43
N SER A 123 -13.07 2.44 20.15
CA SER A 123 -13.86 1.57 21.01
C SER A 123 -13.24 1.35 22.38
N ARG A 124 -11.92 1.26 22.44
CA ARG A 124 -11.18 1.11 23.72
C ARG A 124 -11.16 2.39 24.55
N SER A 125 -11.18 3.55 23.92
CA SER A 125 -11.17 4.83 24.64
C SER A 125 -12.49 5.15 25.34
N LYS A 126 -13.54 4.39 25.06
CA LYS A 126 -14.87 4.54 25.68
C LYS A 126 -15.10 3.64 26.91
N GLU A 127 -14.17 2.76 27.20
CA GLU A 127 -14.14 1.95 28.40
C GLU A 127 -13.34 2.65 29.51
#